data_767528d145076cee0ccca697b510371a
#
_entry.id   767528d145076cee0ccca697b510371a
#
_cell.length_a   1.000
_cell.length_b   1.000
_cell.length_c   1.000
_cell.angle_alpha   90.00
_cell.angle_beta   90.00
_cell.angle_gamma   90.00
#
_symmetry.space_group_name_H-M   'P 1'
#
loop_
_entity.id
_entity.type
_entity.pdbx_description
1 polymer ?
#
loop_
_entity_poly.entity_id
_entity_poly.type
_entity_poly.pdbx_seq_one_letter_code
_entity_poly.pdbx_strand_id
1 'polypeptide(L)'
;MIGEEIVDLIKPNTKVVYLEAPSSNTFEIFDLKTVISAIRKRSSEIGQEIAILFDNTWAGPIYFRSFEHDIDVEIQAATKYVVGHSDAMLGIVACNEKTFLRVKNSARNQGICAEPDACYLGLRGLRTMGVRMEAQFQSAMNIASWLDSHPMVQTVLFPPLPSSEYFHNWKKYFTGGGSLMSIVLNQKYQDQDLEKFFDDMQIFSMGYSWGGFESLATPVRIQKDRKSSLEKLGNTIVRIHVGLEDS
;
A
#
# COMPACT_ATOMS: atom_id res chain seq x y z
N MET A 1 15.80 -3.77 4.69
CA MET A 1 14.70 -4.22 3.79
C MET A 1 14.82 -5.72 3.65
N ILE A 2 13.71 -6.45 3.49
CA ILE A 2 13.78 -7.91 3.35
C ILE A 2 14.27 -8.29 1.95
N GLY A 3 15.11 -9.31 1.87
CA GLY A 3 15.68 -9.87 0.64
C GLY A 3 15.68 -11.39 0.70
N GLU A 4 16.78 -12.02 0.29
CA GLU A 4 16.93 -13.48 0.34
C GLU A 4 16.86 -14.04 1.77
N GLU A 5 17.20 -13.23 2.78
CA GLU A 5 17.10 -13.58 4.20
C GLU A 5 15.67 -13.91 4.68
N ILE A 6 14.64 -13.70 3.86
CA ILE A 6 13.29 -14.17 4.16
C ILE A 6 13.24 -15.68 4.42
N VAL A 7 14.18 -16.44 3.84
CA VAL A 7 14.25 -17.89 4.03
C VAL A 7 14.53 -18.28 5.49
N ASP A 8 15.18 -17.42 6.26
CA ASP A 8 15.50 -17.65 7.68
C ASP A 8 14.24 -17.60 8.56
N LEU A 9 13.18 -16.96 8.06
CA LEU A 9 11.88 -16.88 8.73
C LEU A 9 10.96 -18.07 8.37
N ILE A 10 11.30 -18.81 7.30
CA ILE A 10 10.48 -19.94 6.82
C ILE A 10 10.84 -21.20 7.60
N LYS A 11 9.87 -21.68 8.38
CA LYS A 11 9.95 -22.91 9.16
C LYS A 11 9.35 -24.09 8.38
N PRO A 12 9.65 -25.35 8.76
CA PRO A 12 9.06 -26.54 8.11
C PRO A 12 7.52 -26.58 8.09
N ASN A 13 6.88 -25.90 9.02
CA ASN A 13 5.42 -25.80 9.10
C ASN A 13 4.83 -24.50 8.51
N THR A 14 5.64 -23.65 7.88
CA THR A 14 5.16 -22.44 7.20
C THR A 14 4.32 -22.82 5.98
N LYS A 15 3.07 -22.34 5.92
CA LYS A 15 2.10 -22.60 4.85
C LYS A 15 1.83 -21.38 3.99
N VAL A 16 2.06 -20.20 4.55
CA VAL A 16 1.72 -18.91 3.93
C VAL A 16 2.82 -17.91 4.21
N VAL A 17 3.17 -17.13 3.21
CA VAL A 17 3.93 -15.89 3.34
C VAL A 17 3.06 -14.76 2.83
N TYR A 18 2.83 -13.75 3.66
CA TYR A 18 2.03 -12.56 3.34
C TYR A 18 2.97 -11.39 3.11
N LEU A 19 2.89 -10.79 1.93
CA LEU A 19 3.74 -9.70 1.48
C LEU A 19 2.90 -8.45 1.21
N GLU A 20 3.50 -7.29 1.39
CA GLU A 20 2.93 -5.98 1.04
C GLU A 20 4.03 -5.09 0.47
N ALA A 21 3.79 -4.50 -0.68
CA ALA A 21 4.67 -3.47 -1.27
C ALA A 21 3.86 -2.52 -2.17
N PRO A 22 4.05 -1.20 -2.03
CA PRO A 22 4.84 -0.52 -0.99
C PRO A 22 4.32 -0.77 0.42
N SER A 23 5.21 -0.73 1.41
CA SER A 23 4.82 -0.93 2.81
C SER A 23 3.99 0.24 3.34
N SER A 24 3.10 -0.06 4.30
CA SER A 24 2.26 0.96 4.94
C SER A 24 3.09 2.05 5.62
N ASN A 25 2.74 3.31 5.38
CA ASN A 25 3.29 4.55 5.96
C ASN A 25 4.73 4.90 5.54
N THR A 26 5.56 3.94 5.24
CA THR A 26 7.00 4.13 4.95
C THR A 26 7.36 3.85 3.50
N PHE A 27 6.48 3.20 2.77
CA PHE A 27 6.50 3.00 1.32
C PHE A 27 7.75 2.30 0.78
N GLU A 28 8.38 1.43 1.57
CA GLU A 28 9.48 0.59 1.09
C GLU A 28 8.98 -0.41 0.03
N ILE A 29 9.79 -0.61 -1.01
CA ILE A 29 9.58 -1.66 -2.01
C ILE A 29 10.83 -2.54 -2.06
N PHE A 30 10.69 -3.79 -1.63
CA PHE A 30 11.75 -4.79 -1.77
C PHE A 30 11.85 -5.32 -3.22
N ASP A 31 12.95 -5.98 -3.58
CA ASP A 31 13.06 -6.66 -4.87
C ASP A 31 12.14 -7.91 -4.87
N LEU A 32 10.97 -7.76 -5.48
CA LEU A 32 9.91 -8.79 -5.51
C LEU A 32 10.42 -10.11 -6.08
N LYS A 33 11.18 -10.05 -7.19
CA LYS A 33 11.69 -11.26 -7.84
C LYS A 33 12.64 -12.02 -6.92
N THR A 34 13.54 -11.34 -6.24
CA THR A 34 14.48 -11.93 -5.29
C THR A 34 13.73 -12.62 -4.15
N VAL A 35 12.81 -11.90 -3.50
CA VAL A 35 12.05 -12.43 -2.36
C VAL A 35 11.17 -13.62 -2.76
N ILE A 36 10.41 -13.50 -3.83
CA ILE A 36 9.50 -14.56 -4.28
C ILE A 36 10.29 -15.81 -4.72
N SER A 37 11.39 -15.63 -5.46
CA SER A 37 12.26 -16.74 -5.86
C SER A 37 12.88 -17.47 -4.66
N ALA A 38 13.29 -16.73 -3.63
CA ALA A 38 13.83 -17.30 -2.39
C ALA A 38 12.76 -18.13 -1.65
N ILE A 39 11.52 -17.63 -1.57
CA ILE A 39 10.39 -18.37 -0.96
C ILE A 39 10.10 -19.65 -1.74
N ARG A 40 10.02 -19.59 -3.07
CA ARG A 40 9.75 -20.77 -3.91
C ARG A 40 10.86 -21.82 -3.81
N LYS A 41 12.11 -21.37 -3.83
CA LYS A 41 13.27 -22.26 -3.63
C LYS A 41 13.18 -22.96 -2.27
N ARG A 42 12.96 -22.20 -1.21
CA ARG A 42 12.84 -22.74 0.15
C ARG A 42 11.67 -23.69 0.30
N SER A 43 10.53 -23.38 -0.29
CA SER A 43 9.35 -24.25 -0.36
C SER A 43 9.68 -25.63 -0.95
N SER A 44 10.43 -25.64 -2.05
CA SER A 44 10.88 -26.87 -2.71
C SER A 44 11.87 -27.65 -1.84
N GLU A 45 12.84 -26.99 -1.22
CA GLU A 45 13.87 -27.62 -0.36
C GLU A 45 13.26 -28.37 0.84
N ILE A 46 12.24 -27.77 1.47
CA ILE A 46 11.58 -28.37 2.64
C ILE A 46 10.41 -29.29 2.28
N GLY A 47 10.11 -29.46 0.98
CA GLY A 47 9.00 -30.27 0.51
C GLY A 47 7.62 -29.77 0.98
N GLN A 48 7.50 -28.46 1.28
CA GLN A 48 6.29 -27.82 1.80
C GLN A 48 5.77 -26.79 0.81
N GLU A 49 4.55 -26.97 0.31
CA GLU A 49 3.89 -25.94 -0.48
C GLU A 49 3.59 -24.71 0.36
N ILE A 50 4.11 -23.55 -0.07
CA ILE A 50 3.92 -22.24 0.58
C ILE A 50 3.14 -21.34 -0.37
N ALA A 51 1.95 -20.93 0.03
CA ALA A 51 1.18 -19.94 -0.70
C ALA A 51 1.72 -18.53 -0.44
N ILE A 52 1.93 -17.76 -1.51
CA ILE A 52 2.34 -16.35 -1.44
C ILE A 52 1.09 -15.48 -1.62
N LEU A 53 0.76 -14.75 -0.57
CA LEU A 53 -0.29 -13.76 -0.55
C LEU A 53 0.32 -12.36 -0.67
N PHE A 54 -0.35 -11.47 -1.39
CA PHE A 54 0.14 -10.12 -1.59
C PHE A 54 -0.98 -9.09 -1.40
N ASP A 55 -0.75 -8.10 -0.53
CA ASP A 55 -1.61 -6.93 -0.44
C ASP A 55 -1.26 -5.94 -1.55
N ASN A 56 -2.20 -5.77 -2.48
CA ASN A 56 -2.07 -4.87 -3.62
C ASN A 56 -3.00 -3.65 -3.50
N THR A 57 -3.32 -3.23 -2.29
CA THR A 57 -4.28 -2.14 -2.09
C THR A 57 -3.76 -0.81 -2.62
N TRP A 58 -2.44 -0.53 -2.50
CA TRP A 58 -1.87 0.77 -2.90
C TRP A 58 -1.84 1.00 -4.41
N ALA A 59 -1.45 0.00 -5.18
CA ALA A 59 -1.33 0.11 -6.64
C ALA A 59 -2.58 -0.40 -7.38
N GLY A 60 -3.30 -1.31 -6.76
CA GLY A 60 -4.42 -2.03 -7.38
C GLY A 60 -4.00 -2.82 -8.63
N PRO A 61 -4.92 -3.52 -9.26
CA PRO A 61 -4.62 -4.34 -10.43
C PRO A 61 -4.31 -3.52 -11.68
N ILE A 62 -4.48 -2.19 -11.62
CA ILE A 62 -4.19 -1.28 -12.71
C ILE A 62 -2.69 -1.06 -12.86
N TYR A 63 -1.99 -0.85 -11.74
CA TYR A 63 -0.59 -0.47 -11.73
C TYR A 63 0.37 -1.57 -11.26
N PHE A 64 -0.16 -2.64 -10.66
CA PHE A 64 0.62 -3.82 -10.31
C PHE A 64 -0.18 -5.10 -10.57
N ARG A 65 0.39 -6.00 -11.39
CA ARG A 65 -0.24 -7.26 -11.81
C ARG A 65 0.36 -8.42 -11.05
N SER A 66 -0.17 -8.71 -9.87
CA SER A 66 0.36 -9.69 -8.93
C SER A 66 0.65 -11.07 -9.55
N PHE A 67 -0.24 -11.57 -10.38
CA PHE A 67 -0.10 -12.92 -10.97
C PHE A 67 1.01 -13.04 -12.01
N GLU A 68 1.51 -11.95 -12.57
CA GLU A 68 2.69 -11.94 -13.44
C GLU A 68 4.00 -12.13 -12.63
N HIS A 69 3.93 -12.07 -11.29
CA HIS A 69 5.05 -12.19 -10.37
C HIS A 69 5.01 -13.45 -9.50
N ASP A 70 4.35 -14.53 -9.96
CA ASP A 70 4.25 -15.80 -9.22
C ASP A 70 3.65 -15.67 -7.82
N ILE A 71 2.68 -14.78 -7.66
CA ILE A 71 1.85 -14.61 -6.47
C ILE A 71 0.61 -15.50 -6.61
N ASP A 72 0.21 -16.17 -5.53
CA ASP A 72 -0.91 -17.12 -5.55
C ASP A 72 -2.24 -16.46 -5.23
N VAL A 73 -2.23 -15.47 -4.35
CA VAL A 73 -3.42 -14.76 -3.89
C VAL A 73 -3.14 -13.27 -3.78
N GLU A 74 -3.95 -12.47 -4.45
CA GLU A 74 -3.97 -11.03 -4.31
C GLU A 74 -5.09 -10.62 -3.36
N ILE A 75 -4.77 -9.74 -2.42
CA ILE A 75 -5.72 -9.18 -1.47
C ILE A 75 -5.76 -7.66 -1.65
N GLN A 76 -6.96 -7.10 -1.62
CA GLN A 76 -7.16 -5.67 -1.67
C GLN A 76 -8.20 -5.22 -0.65
N ALA A 77 -7.90 -4.17 0.08
CA ALA A 77 -8.93 -3.40 0.75
C ALA A 77 -9.71 -2.60 -0.30
N ALA A 78 -10.75 -3.22 -0.87
CA ALA A 78 -11.58 -2.59 -1.89
C ALA A 78 -12.26 -1.30 -1.40
N THR A 79 -12.38 -1.13 -0.09
CA THR A 79 -12.74 0.11 0.63
C THR A 79 -11.96 1.33 0.11
N LYS A 80 -10.73 1.13 -0.37
CA LYS A 80 -9.85 2.19 -0.88
C LYS A 80 -10.21 2.54 -2.34
N TYR A 81 -9.32 2.36 -3.28
CA TYR A 81 -9.51 2.81 -4.67
C TYR A 81 -10.62 2.12 -5.43
N VAL A 82 -10.97 0.87 -5.09
CA VAL A 82 -12.04 0.15 -5.81
C VAL A 82 -13.39 0.84 -5.57
N VAL A 83 -13.78 1.01 -4.31
CA VAL A 83 -14.98 1.79 -3.93
C VAL A 83 -14.76 3.27 -4.26
N GLY A 84 -13.67 3.86 -3.77
CA GLY A 84 -13.17 5.18 -4.13
C GLY A 84 -14.03 6.37 -3.71
N HIS A 85 -15.02 6.17 -2.83
CA HIS A 85 -16.00 7.19 -2.44
C HIS A 85 -16.18 7.31 -0.92
N SER A 86 -15.35 6.63 -0.13
CA SER A 86 -15.35 6.67 1.35
C SER A 86 -16.70 6.26 1.99
N ASP A 87 -17.51 5.48 1.29
CA ASP A 87 -18.92 5.18 1.65
C ASP A 87 -19.21 3.68 1.83
N ALA A 88 -18.24 2.80 1.63
CA ALA A 88 -18.40 1.37 1.88
C ALA A 88 -17.11 0.69 2.34
N MET A 89 -17.26 -0.35 3.14
CA MET A 89 -16.16 -1.24 3.53
C MET A 89 -16.28 -2.56 2.78
N LEU A 90 -15.25 -2.91 2.01
CA LEU A 90 -15.23 -4.10 1.18
C LEU A 90 -13.81 -4.65 1.05
N GLY A 91 -13.66 -5.97 1.03
CA GLY A 91 -12.44 -6.68 0.68
C GLY A 91 -12.61 -7.46 -0.62
N ILE A 92 -11.54 -7.57 -1.39
CA ILE A 92 -11.45 -8.44 -2.57
C ILE A 92 -10.27 -9.37 -2.41
N VAL A 93 -10.51 -10.65 -2.73
CA VAL A 93 -9.47 -11.68 -2.81
C VAL A 93 -9.53 -12.30 -4.20
N ALA A 94 -8.48 -12.10 -4.98
CA ALA A 94 -8.27 -12.78 -6.25
C ALA A 94 -7.26 -13.93 -6.07
N CYS A 95 -7.48 -15.04 -6.75
CA CYS A 95 -6.69 -16.25 -6.59
C CYS A 95 -6.27 -16.82 -7.94
N ASN A 96 -5.09 -17.43 -8.01
CA ASN A 96 -4.76 -18.30 -9.13
C ASN A 96 -5.59 -19.62 -9.07
N GLU A 97 -5.53 -20.43 -10.13
CA GLU A 97 -6.31 -21.67 -10.24
C GLU A 97 -6.01 -22.66 -9.10
N LYS A 98 -4.76 -22.72 -8.62
CA LYS A 98 -4.36 -23.65 -7.56
C LYS A 98 -5.01 -23.34 -6.21
N THR A 99 -5.15 -22.05 -5.89
CA THR A 99 -5.59 -21.58 -4.57
C THR A 99 -7.09 -21.27 -4.52
N PHE A 100 -7.71 -21.03 -5.67
CA PHE A 100 -9.10 -20.54 -5.75
C PHE A 100 -10.10 -21.39 -4.98
N LEU A 101 -10.15 -22.70 -5.22
CA LEU A 101 -11.13 -23.58 -4.56
C LEU A 101 -10.90 -23.65 -3.05
N ARG A 102 -9.64 -23.64 -2.62
CA ARG A 102 -9.28 -23.67 -1.20
C ARG A 102 -9.74 -22.40 -0.49
N VAL A 103 -9.47 -21.23 -1.06
CA VAL A 103 -9.89 -19.94 -0.50
C VAL A 103 -11.41 -19.81 -0.52
N LYS A 104 -12.06 -20.11 -1.65
CA LYS A 104 -13.52 -20.05 -1.80
C LYS A 104 -14.24 -20.95 -0.79
N ASN A 105 -13.79 -22.19 -0.64
CA ASN A 105 -14.40 -23.13 0.30
C ASN A 105 -14.17 -22.71 1.76
N SER A 106 -13.00 -22.15 2.07
CA SER A 106 -12.73 -21.63 3.41
C SER A 106 -13.68 -20.48 3.76
N ALA A 107 -13.82 -19.50 2.88
CA ALA A 107 -14.74 -18.38 3.06
C ALA A 107 -16.19 -18.87 3.21
N ARG A 108 -16.63 -19.78 2.34
CA ARG A 108 -17.97 -20.35 2.39
C ARG A 108 -18.25 -21.10 3.70
N ASN A 109 -17.33 -21.94 4.14
CA ASN A 109 -17.49 -22.75 5.35
C ASN A 109 -17.52 -21.89 6.63
N GLN A 110 -16.92 -20.72 6.59
CA GLN A 110 -16.91 -19.75 7.69
C GLN A 110 -18.08 -18.75 7.61
N GLY A 111 -18.93 -18.85 6.57
CA GLY A 111 -20.05 -17.92 6.38
C GLY A 111 -19.62 -16.49 6.02
N ILE A 112 -18.40 -16.32 5.50
CA ILE A 112 -17.89 -15.01 5.11
C ILE A 112 -18.60 -14.59 3.82
N CYS A 113 -19.38 -13.50 3.89
CA CYS A 113 -20.02 -12.87 2.74
C CYS A 113 -19.98 -11.34 2.90
N ALA A 114 -19.89 -10.66 1.79
CA ALA A 114 -20.01 -9.20 1.76
C ALA A 114 -21.48 -8.81 1.63
N GLU A 115 -21.82 -7.65 2.17
CA GLU A 115 -23.15 -7.08 2.05
C GLU A 115 -23.47 -6.73 0.57
N PRO A 116 -24.70 -6.94 0.10
CA PRO A 116 -25.09 -6.65 -1.28
C PRO A 116 -24.85 -5.20 -1.69
N ASP A 117 -25.14 -4.24 -0.81
CA ASP A 117 -24.96 -2.82 -1.07
C ASP A 117 -23.47 -2.46 -1.20
N ALA A 118 -22.60 -3.00 -0.35
CA ALA A 118 -21.16 -2.83 -0.47
C ALA A 118 -20.63 -3.43 -1.78
N CYS A 119 -21.14 -4.59 -2.21
CA CYS A 119 -20.81 -5.19 -3.49
C CYS A 119 -21.25 -4.31 -4.67
N TYR A 120 -22.44 -3.74 -4.60
CA TYR A 120 -22.95 -2.82 -5.63
C TYR A 120 -22.09 -1.56 -5.73
N LEU A 121 -21.76 -0.92 -4.60
CA LEU A 121 -20.92 0.27 -4.55
C LEU A 121 -19.51 -0.05 -5.06
N GLY A 122 -18.95 -1.20 -4.67
CA GLY A 122 -17.65 -1.67 -5.19
C GLY A 122 -17.66 -1.87 -6.71
N LEU A 123 -18.70 -2.51 -7.25
CA LEU A 123 -18.86 -2.69 -8.70
C LEU A 123 -19.01 -1.35 -9.44
N ARG A 124 -19.76 -0.42 -8.87
CA ARG A 124 -19.93 0.94 -9.39
C ARG A 124 -18.60 1.70 -9.40
N GLY A 125 -17.87 1.68 -8.28
CA GLY A 125 -16.57 2.33 -8.14
C GLY A 125 -15.51 1.75 -9.07
N LEU A 126 -15.50 0.43 -9.25
CA LEU A 126 -14.56 -0.25 -10.14
C LEU A 126 -14.61 0.28 -11.58
N ARG A 127 -15.79 0.69 -12.07
CA ARG A 127 -15.97 1.22 -13.45
C ARG A 127 -15.23 2.53 -13.69
N THR A 128 -14.95 3.30 -12.64
CA THR A 128 -14.25 4.59 -12.71
C THR A 128 -12.88 4.56 -12.03
N MET A 129 -12.46 3.40 -11.51
CA MET A 129 -11.21 3.26 -10.77
C MET A 129 -10.00 3.75 -11.57
N GLY A 130 -9.91 3.41 -12.87
CA GLY A 130 -8.78 3.80 -13.71
C GLY A 130 -8.63 5.31 -13.84
N VAL A 131 -9.71 6.02 -14.19
CA VAL A 131 -9.68 7.48 -14.36
C VAL A 131 -9.44 8.22 -13.04
N ARG A 132 -9.99 7.70 -11.93
CA ARG A 132 -9.75 8.28 -10.59
C ARG A 132 -8.30 8.10 -10.14
N MET A 133 -7.79 6.89 -10.24
CA MET A 133 -6.39 6.62 -9.85
C MET A 133 -5.40 7.40 -10.71
N GLU A 134 -5.66 7.54 -12.01
CA GLU A 134 -4.81 8.35 -12.89
C GLU A 134 -4.79 9.82 -12.45
N ALA A 135 -5.96 10.45 -12.27
CA ALA A 135 -6.05 11.84 -11.82
C ALA A 135 -5.36 12.05 -10.47
N GLN A 136 -5.66 11.18 -9.49
CA GLN A 136 -5.06 11.22 -8.16
C GLN A 136 -3.53 11.03 -8.21
N PHE A 137 -3.05 10.12 -9.04
CA PHE A 137 -1.61 9.87 -9.18
C PHE A 137 -0.88 11.08 -9.77
N GLN A 138 -1.43 11.73 -10.80
CA GLN A 138 -0.85 12.93 -11.38
C GLN A 138 -0.79 14.09 -10.38
N SER A 139 -1.88 14.34 -9.65
CA SER A 139 -1.91 15.35 -8.59
C SER A 139 -0.91 15.02 -7.48
N ALA A 140 -0.81 13.74 -7.08
CA ALA A 140 0.17 13.29 -6.10
C ALA A 140 1.61 13.49 -6.56
N MET A 141 1.92 13.24 -7.83
CA MET A 141 3.25 13.48 -8.41
C MET A 141 3.62 14.96 -8.38
N ASN A 142 2.68 15.86 -8.71
CA ASN A 142 2.90 17.31 -8.66
C ASN A 142 3.19 17.77 -7.23
N ILE A 143 2.35 17.38 -6.27
CA ILE A 143 2.50 17.73 -4.86
C ILE A 143 3.79 17.13 -4.29
N ALA A 144 4.08 15.86 -4.57
CA ALA A 144 5.29 15.19 -4.08
C ALA A 144 6.56 15.87 -4.62
N SER A 145 6.58 16.26 -5.90
CA SER A 145 7.71 16.97 -6.50
C SER A 145 7.95 18.34 -5.89
N TRP A 146 6.87 19.06 -5.56
CA TRP A 146 6.96 20.33 -4.85
C TRP A 146 7.48 20.14 -3.41
N LEU A 147 6.93 19.15 -2.68
CA LEU A 147 7.35 18.82 -1.32
C LEU A 147 8.81 18.36 -1.25
N ASP A 148 9.31 17.66 -2.25
CA ASP A 148 10.70 17.16 -2.30
C ASP A 148 11.75 18.29 -2.31
N SER A 149 11.35 19.47 -2.77
CA SER A 149 12.18 20.69 -2.75
C SER A 149 11.86 21.65 -1.58
N HIS A 150 10.86 21.32 -0.75
CA HIS A 150 10.39 22.24 0.29
C HIS A 150 11.33 22.25 1.50
N PRO A 151 11.76 23.42 2.03
CA PRO A 151 12.78 23.51 3.09
C PRO A 151 12.39 22.86 4.41
N MET A 152 11.09 22.69 4.70
CA MET A 152 10.61 22.02 5.90
C MET A 152 10.51 20.50 5.75
N VAL A 153 10.69 19.97 4.56
CA VAL A 153 10.62 18.53 4.28
C VAL A 153 12.02 17.96 4.16
N GLN A 154 12.32 16.96 4.95
CA GLN A 154 13.59 16.23 4.90
C GLN A 154 13.60 15.21 3.75
N THR A 155 12.48 14.51 3.57
CA THR A 155 12.31 13.53 2.48
C THR A 155 10.85 13.24 2.23
N VAL A 156 10.52 12.94 0.99
CA VAL A 156 9.20 12.45 0.58
C VAL A 156 9.26 10.95 0.38
N LEU A 157 8.46 10.21 1.11
CA LEU A 157 8.35 8.75 1.03
C LEU A 157 7.27 8.40 -0.01
N PHE A 158 7.65 8.49 -1.28
CA PHE A 158 6.79 8.20 -2.42
C PHE A 158 7.62 7.52 -3.52
N PRO A 159 7.48 6.20 -3.71
CA PRO A 159 8.35 5.44 -4.60
C PRO A 159 8.43 5.94 -6.05
N PRO A 160 7.37 6.55 -6.64
CA PRO A 160 7.43 7.09 -7.99
C PRO A 160 8.36 8.30 -8.18
N LEU A 161 8.77 8.99 -7.10
CA LEU A 161 9.71 10.11 -7.20
C LEU A 161 11.12 9.61 -7.56
N PRO A 162 11.81 10.27 -8.51
CA PRO A 162 13.19 9.92 -8.85
C PRO A 162 14.19 10.01 -7.70
N SER A 163 13.92 10.85 -6.70
CA SER A 163 14.69 11.00 -5.47
C SER A 163 14.47 9.86 -4.46
N SER A 164 13.44 9.05 -4.65
CA SER A 164 13.11 7.94 -3.75
C SER A 164 14.16 6.83 -3.82
N GLU A 165 14.61 6.34 -2.67
CA GLU A 165 15.45 5.14 -2.55
C GLU A 165 14.82 3.92 -3.25
N TYR A 166 13.49 3.88 -3.33
CA TYR A 166 12.72 2.76 -3.91
C TYR A 166 12.29 2.97 -5.37
N PHE A 167 12.69 4.07 -5.99
CA PHE A 167 12.34 4.40 -7.38
C PHE A 167 12.70 3.29 -8.37
N HIS A 168 13.89 2.69 -8.21
CA HIS A 168 14.34 1.62 -9.10
C HIS A 168 13.40 0.40 -9.04
N ASN A 169 13.03 -0.05 -7.82
CA ASN A 169 12.11 -1.17 -7.64
C ASN A 169 10.70 -0.82 -8.10
N TRP A 170 10.23 0.40 -7.82
CA TRP A 170 8.95 0.86 -8.34
C TRP A 170 8.92 0.83 -9.87
N LYS A 171 9.89 1.41 -10.53
CA LYS A 171 9.98 1.43 -12.00
C LYS A 171 10.08 0.04 -12.63
N LYS A 172 10.65 -0.92 -11.90
CA LYS A 172 10.81 -2.31 -12.35
C LYS A 172 9.50 -3.10 -12.30
N TYR A 173 8.66 -2.86 -11.30
CA TYR A 173 7.51 -3.70 -11.01
C TYR A 173 6.15 -3.03 -11.21
N PHE A 174 6.09 -1.72 -11.18
CA PHE A 174 4.85 -0.95 -11.23
C PHE A 174 4.79 -0.08 -12.48
N THR A 175 3.57 0.14 -12.99
CA THR A 175 3.33 1.04 -14.14
C THR A 175 2.78 2.41 -13.73
N GLY A 176 2.51 2.61 -12.45
CA GLY A 176 1.99 3.80 -11.83
C GLY A 176 1.84 3.57 -10.33
N GLY A 177 0.92 4.26 -9.67
CA GLY A 177 0.73 4.09 -8.24
C GLY A 177 -0.53 4.74 -7.69
N GLY A 178 -0.77 4.51 -6.41
CA GLY A 178 -1.75 5.26 -5.65
C GLY A 178 -1.26 6.67 -5.33
N SER A 179 -2.15 7.48 -4.77
CA SER A 179 -1.86 8.87 -4.38
C SER A 179 -1.48 9.01 -2.90
N LEU A 180 -1.31 7.90 -2.20
CA LEU A 180 -0.89 7.88 -0.80
C LEU A 180 0.62 7.92 -0.70
N MET A 181 1.13 8.87 0.09
CA MET A 181 2.55 9.08 0.38
C MET A 181 2.76 9.48 1.83
N SER A 182 4.00 9.57 2.28
CA SER A 182 4.35 10.23 3.53
C SER A 182 5.46 11.25 3.31
N ILE A 183 5.51 12.25 4.18
CA ILE A 183 6.63 13.19 4.27
C ILE A 183 7.28 13.08 5.64
N VAL A 184 8.58 13.18 5.67
CA VAL A 184 9.37 13.33 6.89
C VAL A 184 9.75 14.79 7.00
N LEU A 185 9.32 15.45 8.06
CA LEU A 185 9.66 16.85 8.30
C LEU A 185 11.12 16.95 8.76
N ASN A 186 11.75 18.12 8.56
CA ASN A 186 13.16 18.36 8.90
C ASN A 186 13.45 18.38 10.41
N GLN A 187 12.43 18.36 11.24
CA GLN A 187 12.55 18.30 12.70
C GLN A 187 11.36 17.58 13.34
N LYS A 188 11.48 17.29 14.63
CA LYS A 188 10.37 16.77 15.44
C LYS A 188 9.53 17.91 15.95
N TYR A 189 8.23 17.84 15.70
CA TYR A 189 7.23 18.80 16.22
C TYR A 189 6.50 18.21 17.42
N GLN A 190 6.03 19.08 18.32
CA GLN A 190 5.21 18.67 19.45
C GLN A 190 3.75 18.44 19.01
N ASP A 191 3.01 17.69 19.79
CA ASP A 191 1.60 17.34 19.44
C ASP A 191 0.75 18.64 19.26
N GLN A 192 0.97 19.69 20.06
CA GLN A 192 0.26 20.97 19.92
C GLN A 192 0.55 21.70 18.60
N ASP A 193 1.80 21.62 18.10
CA ASP A 193 2.16 22.23 16.82
C ASP A 193 1.48 21.48 15.67
N LEU A 194 1.38 20.15 15.80
CA LEU A 194 0.73 19.31 14.82
C LEU A 194 -0.80 19.52 14.82
N GLU A 195 -1.42 19.61 15.98
CA GLU A 195 -2.85 19.93 16.11
C GLU A 195 -3.17 21.22 15.35
N LYS A 196 -2.42 22.30 15.61
CA LYS A 196 -2.60 23.56 14.90
C LYS A 196 -2.35 23.43 13.40
N PHE A 197 -1.32 22.69 12.98
CA PHE A 197 -1.02 22.44 11.56
C PHE A 197 -2.19 21.77 10.84
N PHE A 198 -2.82 20.77 11.46
CA PHE A 198 -3.96 20.06 10.86
C PHE A 198 -5.25 20.90 10.91
N ASP A 199 -5.46 21.68 11.98
CA ASP A 199 -6.65 22.54 12.11
C ASP A 199 -6.65 23.70 11.10
N ASP A 200 -5.47 24.21 10.72
CA ASP A 200 -5.30 25.29 9.75
C ASP A 200 -5.43 24.83 8.28
N MET A 201 -5.51 23.52 8.00
CA MET A 201 -5.65 23.01 6.63
C MET A 201 -7.00 23.39 6.02
N GLN A 202 -6.99 23.83 4.76
CA GLN A 202 -8.21 24.25 4.04
C GLN A 202 -8.75 23.20 3.08
N ILE A 203 -7.86 22.42 2.46
CA ILE A 203 -8.22 21.39 1.46
C ILE A 203 -8.09 20.01 2.08
N PHE A 204 -6.96 19.73 2.73
CA PHE A 204 -6.76 18.48 3.43
C PHE A 204 -7.55 18.45 4.73
N SER A 205 -8.23 17.35 4.99
CA SER A 205 -8.87 17.08 6.28
C SER A 205 -8.07 16.05 7.07
N MET A 206 -8.18 16.06 8.40
CA MET A 206 -7.61 15.01 9.20
C MET A 206 -8.41 13.72 9.01
N GLY A 207 -7.78 12.68 8.51
CA GLY A 207 -8.43 11.40 8.29
C GLY A 207 -7.45 10.25 8.19
N TYR A 208 -7.83 9.11 8.77
CA TYR A 208 -6.97 7.92 8.81
C TYR A 208 -7.11 7.03 7.59
N SER A 209 -8.25 7.02 6.91
CA SER A 209 -8.44 6.24 5.69
C SER A 209 -7.76 6.92 4.49
N TRP A 210 -7.98 6.40 3.30
CA TRP A 210 -7.44 6.92 2.04
C TRP A 210 -8.10 6.22 0.86
N GLY A 211 -7.81 6.66 -0.35
CA GLY A 211 -8.32 6.06 -1.59
C GLY A 211 -9.71 6.54 -1.97
N GLY A 212 -10.28 7.49 -1.23
CA GLY A 212 -11.52 8.19 -1.53
C GLY A 212 -11.30 9.38 -2.46
N PHE A 213 -12.29 10.25 -2.54
CA PHE A 213 -12.28 11.46 -3.38
C PHE A 213 -11.67 12.67 -2.65
N GLU A 214 -11.70 12.66 -1.32
CA GLU A 214 -11.18 13.74 -0.48
C GLU A 214 -9.68 13.59 -0.18
N SER A 215 -8.98 14.71 -0.12
CA SER A 215 -7.59 14.79 0.35
C SER A 215 -7.51 14.71 1.87
N LEU A 216 -6.68 13.81 2.37
CA LEU A 216 -6.55 13.53 3.80
C LEU A 216 -5.09 13.58 4.26
N ALA A 217 -4.88 14.05 5.48
CA ALA A 217 -3.57 14.01 6.13
C ALA A 217 -3.68 13.50 7.56
N THR A 218 -2.63 12.82 8.06
CA THR A 218 -2.58 12.32 9.43
C THR A 218 -1.14 12.16 9.91
N PRO A 219 -0.85 12.43 11.19
CA PRO A 219 0.46 12.15 11.76
C PRO A 219 0.67 10.62 11.83
N VAL A 220 1.87 10.18 11.53
CA VAL A 220 2.26 8.77 11.60
C VAL A 220 3.14 8.54 12.81
N ARG A 221 2.76 7.58 13.64
CA ARG A 221 3.62 7.04 14.71
C ARG A 221 4.12 5.67 14.26
N ILE A 222 5.42 5.56 13.98
CA ILE A 222 6.03 4.26 13.67
C ILE A 222 6.09 3.43 14.94
N GLN A 223 5.60 2.18 14.87
CA GLN A 223 5.67 1.28 16.00
C GLN A 223 7.15 0.96 16.32
N LYS A 224 7.51 0.98 17.60
CA LYS A 224 8.89 0.79 18.08
C LYS A 224 9.52 -0.55 17.66
N ASP A 225 8.70 -1.55 17.35
CA ASP A 225 9.16 -2.89 16.96
C ASP A 225 9.44 -3.02 15.46
N ARG A 226 9.10 -2.00 14.68
CA ARG A 226 9.36 -1.99 13.25
C ARG A 226 10.81 -1.59 12.99
N LYS A 227 11.64 -2.56 12.62
CA LYS A 227 13.01 -2.32 12.12
C LYS A 227 12.95 -1.68 10.74
N SER A 228 12.63 -0.41 10.69
CA SER A 228 12.65 0.41 9.47
C SER A 228 13.91 1.25 9.48
N SER A 229 14.46 1.52 8.29
CA SER A 229 15.54 2.52 8.12
C SER A 229 15.12 3.91 8.63
N LEU A 230 13.82 4.14 8.76
CA LEU A 230 13.22 5.39 9.21
C LEU A 230 13.21 5.58 10.74
N GLU A 231 13.46 4.53 11.54
CA GLU A 231 13.70 4.69 12.99
C GLU A 231 14.85 5.68 13.28
N LYS A 232 15.77 5.78 12.34
CA LYS A 232 16.92 6.69 12.44
C LYS A 232 16.54 8.17 12.22
N LEU A 233 15.38 8.44 11.64
CA LEU A 233 15.00 9.81 11.30
C LEU A 233 14.53 10.61 12.51
N GLY A 234 13.91 9.97 13.52
CA GLY A 234 13.52 10.61 14.78
C GLY A 234 12.55 11.81 14.65
N ASN A 235 12.19 12.15 13.43
CA ASN A 235 11.45 13.33 13.03
C ASN A 235 9.95 13.04 12.88
N THR A 236 9.17 14.10 12.77
CA THR A 236 7.72 14.00 12.53
C THR A 236 7.45 13.48 11.12
N ILE A 237 6.56 12.49 11.01
CA ILE A 237 6.09 11.95 9.75
C ILE A 237 4.62 12.28 9.61
N VAL A 238 4.24 12.79 8.44
CA VAL A 238 2.85 13.04 8.06
C VAL A 238 2.53 12.21 6.84
N ARG A 239 1.48 11.40 6.91
CA ARG A 239 0.95 10.67 5.78
C ARG A 239 -0.10 11.53 5.08
N ILE A 240 -0.03 11.58 3.77
CA ILE A 240 -0.87 12.38 2.89
C ILE A 240 -1.52 11.47 1.87
N HIS A 241 -2.83 11.60 1.71
CA HIS A 241 -3.58 11.06 0.61
C HIS A 241 -4.11 12.21 -0.24
N VAL A 242 -3.80 12.20 -1.54
CA VAL A 242 -4.28 13.21 -2.49
C VAL A 242 -5.56 12.69 -3.13
N GLY A 243 -6.63 13.46 -2.99
CA GLY A 243 -7.96 13.14 -3.51
C GLY A 243 -8.16 13.54 -4.99
N LEU A 244 -9.35 14.00 -5.30
CA LEU A 244 -9.79 14.39 -6.65
C LEU A 244 -10.04 15.90 -6.77
N GLU A 245 -9.61 16.68 -5.80
CA GLU A 245 -9.68 18.14 -5.88
C GLU A 245 -8.80 18.63 -7.03
N ASP A 246 -9.16 19.79 -7.57
CA ASP A 246 -8.41 20.46 -8.65
C ASP A 246 -7.01 20.87 -8.14
N SER A 247 -5.97 20.59 -8.91
CA SER A 247 -4.56 20.74 -8.51
C SER A 247 -3.89 21.97 -9.12
#